data_3d392a4afc1a8863dc9172911f58cf40
#
_entry.id   3d392a4afc1a8863dc9172911f58cf40
#
_cell.length_a   1.000
_cell.length_b   1.000
_cell.length_c   1.000
_cell.angle_alpha   90.00
_cell.angle_beta   90.00
_cell.angle_gamma   90.00
#
_symmetry.space_group_name_H-M   'P 1'
#
loop_
_entity.id
_entity.type
_entity.pdbx_description
1 polymer ?
#
loop_
_entity_poly.entity_id
_entity_poly.type
_entity_poly.pdbx_seq_one_letter_code
_entity_poly.pdbx_strand_id
1 'polypeptide(L)'
;MKKALPNTKVTVKLRRSNYKEEWYLIIESYPVYKRGSTRASRVVESINRTISTPVWDKSSIARILPDGTFNYKPKRDLNGIIQCRSTIDQEACIYADNVRKLRQHEYDSAILYTDKENEIAAQNERSEQDFIKYFNRIISTRHPNSSDSIIVNWRRVGELLKMYSQGQPIPFKTISVKLLEDIKMFLLRAPMGGNKKGTISQNTASTYFSILKAGLKQAFIDEYLTVDISAKVKGIT
;
A
#
# COMPACT_ATOMS: atom_id res chain seq x y z
N MET A 1 15.02 1.35 -8.37
CA MET A 1 15.33 1.18 -6.92
C MET A 1 14.53 2.21 -6.14
N LYS A 2 13.52 1.79 -5.36
CA LYS A 2 12.81 2.67 -4.42
C LYS A 2 13.80 3.04 -3.31
N LYS A 3 14.15 4.33 -3.19
CA LYS A 3 14.91 4.82 -2.02
C LYS A 3 14.06 4.56 -0.79
N ALA A 4 14.57 3.73 0.13
CA ALA A 4 13.97 3.59 1.45
C ALA A 4 13.89 4.99 2.08
N LEU A 5 12.69 5.43 2.48
CA LEU A 5 12.53 6.65 3.25
C LEU A 5 13.26 6.45 4.58
N PRO A 6 14.16 7.37 4.99
CA PRO A 6 14.85 7.23 6.27
C PRO A 6 13.81 7.30 7.40
N ASN A 7 13.84 6.29 8.28
CA ASN A 7 12.94 6.22 9.43
C ASN A 7 13.11 7.44 10.32
N THR A 8 12.01 8.16 10.57
CA THR A 8 11.98 9.25 11.53
C THR A 8 12.27 8.72 12.93
N LYS A 9 13.29 9.28 13.60
CA LYS A 9 13.63 8.93 14.97
C LYS A 9 13.10 10.00 15.92
N VAL A 10 12.37 9.57 16.93
CA VAL A 10 11.82 10.44 17.97
C VAL A 10 12.66 10.30 19.26
N THR A 11 13.10 11.44 19.81
CA THR A 11 13.98 11.48 20.99
C THR A 11 13.50 12.51 22.01
N VAL A 12 13.55 12.16 23.31
CA VAL A 12 13.36 13.13 24.39
C VAL A 12 14.67 13.89 24.60
N LYS A 13 14.59 15.23 24.62
CA LYS A 13 15.73 16.12 24.88
C LYS A 13 15.44 17.10 26.01
N LEU A 14 16.49 17.65 26.58
CA LEU A 14 16.43 18.71 27.57
C LEU A 14 16.79 20.05 26.94
N ARG A 15 15.96 21.07 27.17
CA ARG A 15 16.22 22.45 26.80
C ARG A 15 16.30 23.30 28.07
N ARG A 16 17.43 23.94 28.31
CA ARG A 16 17.64 24.79 29.50
C ARG A 16 16.66 25.97 29.50
N SER A 17 16.08 26.27 30.66
CA SER A 17 15.32 27.50 30.89
C SER A 17 16.27 28.71 30.95
N ASN A 18 15.85 29.84 30.44
CA ASN A 18 16.62 31.09 30.51
C ASN A 18 16.51 31.79 31.86
N TYR A 19 15.50 31.46 32.67
CA TYR A 19 15.12 32.22 33.87
C TYR A 19 15.26 31.43 35.18
N LYS A 20 15.35 30.07 35.10
CA LYS A 20 15.43 29.20 36.26
C LYS A 20 16.46 28.09 36.02
N GLU A 21 16.97 27.47 37.04
CA GLU A 21 17.81 26.26 36.96
C GLU A 21 16.92 25.02 36.68
N GLU A 22 16.15 25.08 35.62
CA GLU A 22 15.24 24.02 35.19
C GLU A 22 15.48 23.70 33.72
N TRP A 23 15.08 22.51 33.32
CA TRP A 23 15.13 22.03 31.92
C TRP A 23 13.73 21.65 31.47
N TYR A 24 13.31 22.22 30.33
CA TYR A 24 12.11 21.79 29.65
C TYR A 24 12.33 20.44 28.98
N LEU A 25 11.39 19.52 29.16
CA LEU A 25 11.32 18.28 28.41
C LEU A 25 10.70 18.56 27.03
N ILE A 26 11.45 18.23 25.99
CA ILE A 26 10.99 18.38 24.60
C ILE A 26 11.15 17.07 23.85
N ILE A 27 10.29 16.85 22.87
CA ILE A 27 10.41 15.75 21.92
C ILE A 27 10.95 16.31 20.60
N GLU A 28 11.98 15.70 20.09
CA GLU A 28 12.54 16.02 18.78
C GLU A 28 12.37 14.84 17.84
N SER A 29 11.73 15.09 16.68
CA SER A 29 11.58 14.13 15.58
C SER A 29 12.44 14.56 14.40
N TYR A 30 13.31 13.64 13.91
CA TYR A 30 14.20 13.88 12.78
C TYR A 30 14.62 12.54 12.13
N PRO A 31 14.74 12.47 10.79
CA PRO A 31 14.30 13.48 9.79
C PRO A 31 12.78 13.43 9.56
N VAL A 32 12.15 14.59 9.41
CA VAL A 32 10.73 14.71 9.03
C VAL A 32 10.65 15.39 7.65
N TYR A 33 9.94 14.77 6.72
CA TYR A 33 9.75 15.30 5.38
C TYR A 33 8.33 15.87 5.25
N LYS A 34 8.22 17.13 4.86
CA LYS A 34 6.91 17.74 4.52
C LYS A 34 6.45 17.19 3.16
N ARG A 35 5.14 17.06 2.97
CA ARG A 35 4.54 16.59 1.71
C ARG A 35 5.09 17.38 0.51
N GLY A 36 5.67 16.68 -0.46
CA GLY A 36 6.29 17.27 -1.65
C GLY A 36 7.69 17.86 -1.47
N SER A 37 8.33 17.70 -0.29
CA SER A 37 9.69 18.18 -0.03
C SER A 37 10.69 17.04 0.12
N THR A 38 11.83 17.16 -0.55
CA THR A 38 12.98 16.24 -0.38
C THR A 38 13.90 16.68 0.77
N ARG A 39 13.67 17.87 1.35
CA ARG A 39 14.50 18.42 2.42
C ARG A 39 14.03 17.94 3.79
N ALA A 40 14.93 17.29 4.52
CA ALA A 40 14.70 16.88 5.90
C ALA A 40 14.53 18.11 6.81
N SER A 41 13.50 18.11 7.63
CA SER A 41 13.24 19.12 8.67
C SER A 41 13.24 18.47 10.05
N ARG A 42 13.49 19.29 11.08
CA ARG A 42 13.42 18.88 12.48
C ARG A 42 12.12 19.43 13.05
N VAL A 43 11.35 18.57 13.72
CA VAL A 43 10.14 18.94 14.44
C VAL A 43 10.45 18.86 15.94
N VAL A 44 10.15 19.94 16.67
CA VAL A 44 10.34 20.01 18.13
C VAL A 44 9.00 20.35 18.78
N GLU A 45 8.61 19.51 19.73
CA GLU A 45 7.35 19.61 20.47
C GLU A 45 7.66 19.75 21.97
N SER A 46 7.03 20.72 22.65
CA SER A 46 7.13 20.86 24.10
C SER A 46 6.11 19.95 24.79
N ILE A 47 6.56 19.28 25.87
CA ILE A 47 5.67 18.44 26.69
C ILE A 47 5.06 19.26 27.84
N ASN A 48 5.42 20.54 27.98
CA ASN A 48 4.98 21.41 29.06
C ASN A 48 5.30 20.86 30.47
N ARG A 49 6.44 20.17 30.59
CA ARG A 49 6.98 19.68 31.84
C ARG A 49 8.43 20.12 31.97
N THR A 50 8.84 20.44 33.21
CA THR A 50 10.20 20.81 33.56
C THR A 50 10.75 19.83 34.57
N ILE A 51 12.09 19.73 34.63
CA ILE A 51 12.85 18.99 35.63
C ILE A 51 13.99 19.84 36.16
N SER A 52 14.39 19.66 37.41
CA SER A 52 15.45 20.44 38.08
C SER A 52 16.66 19.59 38.45
N THR A 53 16.52 18.27 38.50
CA THR A 53 17.54 17.36 39.04
C THR A 53 18.07 16.31 38.06
N PRO A 54 18.31 16.62 36.76
CA PRO A 54 18.82 15.65 35.81
C PRO A 54 20.24 15.16 36.22
N VAL A 55 20.51 13.89 36.01
CA VAL A 55 21.84 13.30 36.16
C VAL A 55 22.60 13.43 34.85
N TRP A 56 23.79 14.02 34.90
CA TRP A 56 24.65 14.22 33.74
C TRP A 56 25.67 13.14 33.57
N ASP A 57 25.88 12.68 32.35
CA ASP A 57 26.92 11.72 31.99
C ASP A 57 28.24 12.44 31.69
N LYS A 58 29.15 12.47 32.66
CA LYS A 58 30.44 13.13 32.52
C LYS A 58 31.36 12.50 31.47
N SER A 59 31.08 11.28 31.03
CA SER A 59 31.84 10.61 29.96
C SER A 59 31.36 11.03 28.54
N SER A 60 30.21 11.69 28.43
CA SER A 60 29.57 12.03 27.14
C SER A 60 29.36 13.53 27.03
N ILE A 61 30.27 14.23 26.33
CA ILE A 61 30.18 15.66 26.07
C ILE A 61 29.13 15.92 24.98
N ALA A 62 28.17 16.83 25.24
CA ALA A 62 27.18 17.29 24.30
C ALA A 62 27.70 18.49 23.47
N ARG A 63 28.39 19.44 24.10
CA ARG A 63 28.92 20.65 23.47
C ARG A 63 30.05 21.24 24.37
N ILE A 64 31.05 21.83 23.72
CA ILE A 64 32.02 22.70 24.35
C ILE A 64 31.55 24.13 24.19
N LEU A 65 31.45 24.88 25.30
CA LEU A 65 31.08 26.29 25.32
C LEU A 65 32.27 27.18 24.94
N PRO A 66 32.04 28.44 24.48
CA PRO A 66 33.13 29.35 24.13
C PRO A 66 34.11 29.68 25.27
N ASP A 67 33.65 29.53 26.52
CA ASP A 67 34.43 29.73 27.75
C ASP A 67 35.27 28.49 28.16
N GLY A 68 35.26 27.43 27.31
CA GLY A 68 35.97 26.19 27.56
C GLY A 68 35.27 25.21 28.50
N THR A 69 34.08 25.56 29.01
CA THR A 69 33.28 24.63 29.83
C THR A 69 32.56 23.58 29.01
N PHE A 70 32.29 22.41 29.64
CA PHE A 70 31.65 21.28 28.97
C PHE A 70 30.16 21.19 29.34
N ASN A 71 29.28 21.12 28.33
CA ASN A 71 27.94 20.64 28.52
C ASN A 71 27.92 19.12 28.31
N TYR A 72 27.43 18.38 29.29
CA TYR A 72 27.29 16.94 29.22
C TYR A 72 25.93 16.51 28.73
N LYS A 73 25.84 15.30 28.19
CA LYS A 73 24.53 14.69 27.84
C LYS A 73 23.86 14.18 29.12
N PRO A 74 22.53 14.18 29.19
CA PRO A 74 21.82 13.56 30.31
C PRO A 74 22.07 12.06 30.31
N LYS A 75 22.32 11.51 31.49
CA LYS A 75 22.46 10.07 31.69
C LYS A 75 21.10 9.40 31.44
N ARG A 76 21.15 8.23 30.80
CA ARG A 76 19.95 7.45 30.48
C ARG A 76 20.07 6.05 31.08
N ASP A 77 18.92 5.48 31.42
CA ASP A 77 18.84 4.07 31.81
C ASP A 77 18.92 3.12 30.61
N LEU A 78 18.78 1.81 30.86
CA LEU A 78 18.78 0.78 29.82
C LEU A 78 17.64 0.94 28.80
N ASN A 79 16.54 1.59 29.18
CA ASN A 79 15.39 1.87 28.33
C ASN A 79 15.52 3.21 27.58
N GLY A 80 16.61 3.95 27.79
CA GLY A 80 16.86 5.25 27.17
C GLY A 80 16.17 6.41 27.87
N ILE A 81 15.54 6.21 29.04
CA ILE A 81 14.88 7.23 29.84
C ILE A 81 15.93 8.07 30.57
N ILE A 82 15.75 9.40 30.57
CA ILE A 82 16.63 10.32 31.30
C ILE A 82 16.53 10.05 32.81
N GLN A 83 17.66 9.92 33.45
CA GLN A 83 17.77 9.71 34.91
C GLN A 83 17.75 11.04 35.66
N CYS A 84 16.95 11.10 36.70
CA CYS A 84 16.86 12.24 37.63
C CYS A 84 17.11 11.79 39.07
N ARG A 85 17.49 12.76 39.96
CA ARG A 85 17.68 12.47 41.39
C ARG A 85 16.35 12.52 42.14
N SER A 86 15.45 13.43 41.76
CA SER A 86 14.11 13.55 42.33
C SER A 86 13.16 12.53 41.69
N THR A 87 12.28 11.93 42.48
CA THR A 87 11.21 11.02 42.00
C THR A 87 10.22 11.73 41.12
N ILE A 88 9.84 12.98 41.44
CA ILE A 88 8.92 13.78 40.65
C ILE A 88 9.50 14.06 39.26
N ASP A 89 10.77 14.42 39.19
CA ASP A 89 11.47 14.66 37.92
C ASP A 89 11.60 13.34 37.11
N GLN A 90 11.81 12.22 37.80
CA GLN A 90 11.92 10.90 37.16
C GLN A 90 10.57 10.49 36.56
N GLU A 91 9.46 10.73 37.26
CA GLU A 91 8.10 10.50 36.73
C GLU A 91 7.81 11.37 35.49
N ALA A 92 8.29 12.63 35.50
CA ALA A 92 8.18 13.51 34.33
C ALA A 92 8.97 12.97 33.13
N CYS A 93 10.15 12.38 33.36
CA CYS A 93 10.95 11.75 32.32
C CYS A 93 10.32 10.46 31.78
N ILE A 94 9.69 9.65 32.64
CA ILE A 94 8.92 8.46 32.22
C ILE A 94 7.72 8.87 31.37
N TYR A 95 6.99 9.91 31.79
CA TYR A 95 5.88 10.46 31.00
C TYR A 95 6.37 10.94 29.62
N ALA A 96 7.49 11.66 29.56
CA ALA A 96 8.09 12.10 28.32
C ALA A 96 8.45 10.93 27.38
N ASP A 97 8.96 9.84 27.92
CA ASP A 97 9.27 8.64 27.15
C ASP A 97 8.00 7.95 26.60
N ASN A 98 6.91 7.93 27.36
CA ASN A 98 5.64 7.42 26.91
C ASN A 98 5.09 8.26 25.73
N VAL A 99 5.17 9.60 25.82
CA VAL A 99 4.79 10.48 24.70
C VAL A 99 5.71 10.25 23.49
N ARG A 100 7.02 10.08 23.71
CA ARG A 100 7.98 9.72 22.65
C ARG A 100 7.58 8.42 21.94
N LYS A 101 7.21 7.38 22.70
CA LYS A 101 6.76 6.09 22.13
C LYS A 101 5.51 6.26 21.29
N LEU A 102 4.54 7.04 21.73
CA LEU A 102 3.33 7.36 20.94
C LEU A 102 3.70 8.07 19.63
N ARG A 103 4.54 9.09 19.68
CA ARG A 103 4.99 9.81 18.49
C ARG A 103 5.79 8.93 17.53
N GLN A 104 6.65 8.05 18.05
CA GLN A 104 7.38 7.08 17.22
C GLN A 104 6.41 6.16 16.51
N HIS A 105 5.42 5.62 17.23
CA HIS A 105 4.40 4.77 16.64
C HIS A 105 3.57 5.47 15.55
N GLU A 106 3.25 6.77 15.72
CA GLU A 106 2.55 7.56 14.70
C GLU A 106 3.37 7.67 13.42
N TYR A 107 4.69 7.95 13.51
CA TYR A 107 5.56 8.00 12.34
C TYR A 107 5.73 6.64 11.68
N ASP A 108 5.92 5.58 12.45
CA ASP A 108 6.07 4.21 11.94
C ASP A 108 4.78 3.74 11.27
N SER A 109 3.62 4.05 11.85
CA SER A 109 2.31 3.73 11.30
C SER A 109 1.98 4.51 10.04
N ALA A 110 2.36 5.79 9.96
CA ALA A 110 2.10 6.65 8.80
C ALA A 110 2.72 6.08 7.52
N ILE A 111 3.91 5.45 7.62
CA ILE A 111 4.56 4.78 6.49
C ILE A 111 3.75 3.56 6.04
N LEU A 112 3.29 2.74 6.99
CA LEU A 112 2.49 1.54 6.72
C LEU A 112 1.12 1.88 6.11
N TYR A 113 0.46 2.93 6.61
CA TYR A 113 -0.84 3.38 6.07
C TYR A 113 -0.70 3.94 4.65
N THR A 114 0.35 4.71 4.36
CA THR A 114 0.58 5.25 3.01
C THR A 114 0.80 4.14 1.98
N ASP A 115 1.54 3.11 2.30
CA ASP A 115 1.75 1.97 1.40
C ASP A 115 0.44 1.19 1.18
N LYS A 116 -0.33 0.97 2.24
CA LYS A 116 -1.62 0.30 2.17
C LYS A 116 -2.67 1.10 1.39
N GLU A 117 -2.72 2.41 1.58
CA GLU A 117 -3.59 3.30 0.80
C GLU A 117 -3.21 3.30 -0.69
N ASN A 118 -1.92 3.30 -1.00
CA ASN A 118 -1.44 3.21 -2.38
C ASN A 118 -1.78 1.85 -3.02
N GLU A 119 -1.67 0.74 -2.28
CA GLU A 119 -2.07 -0.59 -2.74
C GLU A 119 -3.58 -0.64 -3.03
N ILE A 120 -4.41 -0.12 -2.12
CA ILE A 120 -5.87 -0.05 -2.29
C ILE A 120 -6.23 0.83 -3.48
N ALA A 121 -5.58 1.98 -3.65
CA ALA A 121 -5.81 2.88 -4.79
C ALA A 121 -5.43 2.20 -6.11
N ALA A 122 -4.28 1.52 -6.18
CA ALA A 122 -3.84 0.78 -7.35
C ALA A 122 -4.79 -0.39 -7.68
N GLN A 123 -5.29 -1.10 -6.67
CA GLN A 123 -6.27 -2.17 -6.85
C GLN A 123 -7.62 -1.63 -7.35
N ASN A 124 -8.07 -0.49 -6.82
CA ASN A 124 -9.29 0.16 -7.29
C ASN A 124 -9.16 0.60 -8.76
N GLU A 125 -8.04 1.22 -9.14
CA GLU A 125 -7.76 1.59 -10.53
C GLU A 125 -7.78 0.38 -11.46
N ARG A 126 -7.15 -0.74 -11.07
CA ARG A 126 -7.18 -1.99 -11.84
C ARG A 126 -8.61 -2.54 -11.98
N SER A 127 -9.40 -2.47 -10.92
CA SER A 127 -10.77 -2.98 -10.89
C SER A 127 -11.74 -2.20 -11.78
N GLU A 128 -11.47 -0.94 -12.07
CA GLU A 128 -12.26 -0.09 -12.99
C GLU A 128 -11.92 -0.32 -14.47
N GLN A 129 -10.82 -1.01 -14.78
CA GLN A 129 -10.41 -1.27 -16.15
C GLN A 129 -11.38 -2.23 -16.85
N ASP A 130 -11.51 -2.08 -18.17
CA ASP A 130 -12.39 -2.88 -19.01
C ASP A 130 -11.78 -4.26 -19.32
N PHE A 131 -12.47 -5.30 -18.90
CA PHE A 131 -12.09 -6.68 -19.15
C PHE A 131 -12.01 -7.02 -20.65
N ILE A 132 -12.89 -6.46 -21.49
CA ILE A 132 -12.87 -6.75 -22.93
C ILE A 132 -11.60 -6.20 -23.57
N LYS A 133 -11.18 -5.01 -23.20
CA LYS A 133 -9.91 -4.43 -23.67
C LYS A 133 -8.72 -5.24 -23.19
N TYR A 134 -8.73 -5.63 -21.93
CA TYR A 134 -7.69 -6.51 -21.35
C TYR A 134 -7.64 -7.85 -22.09
N PHE A 135 -8.79 -8.51 -22.27
CA PHE A 135 -8.90 -9.80 -22.95
C PHE A 135 -8.33 -9.75 -24.38
N ASN A 136 -8.66 -8.72 -25.16
CA ASN A 136 -8.11 -8.54 -26.50
C ASN A 136 -6.59 -8.29 -26.49
N ARG A 137 -6.08 -7.60 -25.49
CA ARG A 137 -4.63 -7.33 -25.34
C ARG A 137 -3.83 -8.61 -25.06
N ILE A 138 -4.34 -9.50 -24.19
CA ILE A 138 -3.60 -10.72 -23.84
C ILE A 138 -3.45 -11.71 -25.02
N ILE A 139 -4.30 -11.63 -26.02
CA ILE A 139 -4.19 -12.45 -27.24
C ILE A 139 -2.84 -12.17 -27.92
N SER A 140 -2.48 -10.90 -28.09
CA SER A 140 -1.27 -10.50 -28.77
C SER A 140 -0.01 -10.64 -27.91
N THR A 141 -0.13 -10.50 -26.58
CA THR A 141 1.02 -10.48 -25.68
C THR A 141 1.43 -11.87 -25.18
N ARG A 142 0.48 -12.79 -25.00
CA ARG A 142 0.75 -14.10 -24.39
C ARG A 142 0.69 -15.29 -25.35
N HIS A 143 0.16 -15.08 -26.55
CA HIS A 143 0.07 -16.11 -27.58
C HIS A 143 0.74 -15.71 -28.90
N PRO A 144 1.94 -15.08 -28.89
CA PRO A 144 2.56 -14.60 -30.13
C PRO A 144 2.92 -15.73 -31.09
N ASN A 145 3.14 -16.95 -30.58
CA ASN A 145 3.51 -18.14 -31.38
C ASN A 145 2.39 -19.19 -31.45
N SER A 146 1.16 -18.83 -31.11
CA SER A 146 0.03 -19.76 -31.19
C SER A 146 -0.42 -19.95 -32.65
N SER A 147 -0.99 -21.11 -32.95
CA SER A 147 -1.58 -21.36 -34.27
C SER A 147 -2.70 -20.35 -34.59
N ASP A 148 -2.85 -20.01 -35.86
CA ASP A 148 -3.88 -19.07 -36.34
C ASP A 148 -5.29 -19.45 -35.84
N SER A 149 -5.58 -20.76 -35.77
CA SER A 149 -6.87 -21.24 -35.29
C SER A 149 -7.15 -20.87 -33.82
N ILE A 150 -6.13 -20.88 -32.96
CA ILE A 150 -6.24 -20.47 -31.56
C ILE A 150 -6.51 -18.95 -31.51
N ILE A 151 -5.74 -18.17 -32.24
CA ILE A 151 -5.88 -16.70 -32.28
C ILE A 151 -7.27 -16.30 -32.78
N VAL A 152 -7.77 -16.97 -33.83
CA VAL A 152 -9.10 -16.73 -34.37
C VAL A 152 -10.18 -17.03 -33.33
N ASN A 153 -10.07 -18.13 -32.59
CA ASN A 153 -11.02 -18.48 -31.54
C ASN A 153 -11.02 -17.45 -30.38
N TRP A 154 -9.84 -17.00 -29.94
CA TRP A 154 -9.73 -15.95 -28.91
C TRP A 154 -10.39 -14.64 -29.39
N ARG A 155 -10.08 -14.19 -30.62
CA ARG A 155 -10.69 -12.99 -31.20
C ARG A 155 -12.20 -13.12 -31.26
N ARG A 156 -12.70 -14.30 -31.66
CA ARG A 156 -14.14 -14.55 -31.71
C ARG A 156 -14.80 -14.45 -30.34
N VAL A 157 -14.17 -14.95 -29.29
CA VAL A 157 -14.65 -14.78 -27.91
C VAL A 157 -14.70 -13.30 -27.54
N GLY A 158 -13.69 -12.50 -27.89
CA GLY A 158 -13.68 -11.06 -27.66
C GLY A 158 -14.83 -10.33 -28.37
N GLU A 159 -15.16 -10.73 -29.63
CA GLU A 159 -16.32 -10.21 -30.36
C GLU A 159 -17.65 -10.58 -29.66
N LEU A 160 -17.79 -11.83 -29.23
CA LEU A 160 -18.98 -12.30 -28.52
C LEU A 160 -19.17 -11.60 -27.17
N LEU A 161 -18.09 -11.31 -26.44
CA LEU A 161 -18.15 -10.49 -25.22
C LEU A 161 -18.63 -9.06 -25.51
N LYS A 162 -18.16 -8.45 -26.61
CA LYS A 162 -18.66 -7.15 -27.09
C LYS A 162 -20.16 -7.20 -27.45
N MET A 163 -20.58 -8.28 -28.08
CA MET A 163 -22.00 -8.46 -28.41
C MET A 163 -22.86 -8.62 -27.15
N TYR A 164 -22.40 -9.44 -26.20
CA TYR A 164 -23.06 -9.64 -24.92
C TYR A 164 -23.23 -8.33 -24.15
N SER A 165 -22.19 -7.52 -24.08
CA SER A 165 -22.19 -6.24 -23.38
C SER A 165 -22.85 -5.09 -24.19
N GLN A 166 -23.33 -5.37 -25.39
CA GLN A 166 -23.86 -4.33 -26.33
C GLN A 166 -22.85 -3.20 -26.58
N GLY A 167 -21.57 -3.54 -26.62
CA GLY A 167 -20.48 -2.59 -26.81
C GLY A 167 -20.08 -1.79 -25.56
N GLN A 168 -20.75 -2.01 -24.44
CA GLN A 168 -20.38 -1.36 -23.18
C GLN A 168 -19.15 -2.04 -22.54
N PRO A 169 -18.31 -1.30 -21.82
CA PRO A 169 -17.20 -1.89 -21.08
C PRO A 169 -17.69 -2.82 -19.98
N ILE A 170 -16.94 -3.87 -19.67
CA ILE A 170 -17.15 -4.75 -18.52
C ILE A 170 -16.03 -4.47 -17.50
N PRO A 171 -16.21 -3.58 -16.49
CA PRO A 171 -15.22 -3.34 -15.48
C PRO A 171 -14.91 -4.61 -14.67
N PHE A 172 -13.65 -4.84 -14.29
CA PHE A 172 -13.29 -6.02 -13.51
C PHE A 172 -14.07 -6.15 -12.20
N LYS A 173 -14.42 -5.04 -11.55
CA LYS A 173 -15.25 -5.03 -10.33
C LYS A 173 -16.65 -5.64 -10.51
N THR A 174 -17.17 -5.68 -11.75
CA THR A 174 -18.48 -6.26 -12.05
C THR A 174 -18.43 -7.76 -12.35
N ILE A 175 -17.20 -8.31 -12.53
CA ILE A 175 -17.04 -9.72 -12.84
C ILE A 175 -17.39 -10.55 -11.60
N SER A 176 -18.41 -11.37 -11.76
CA SER A 176 -18.96 -12.23 -10.71
C SER A 176 -19.32 -13.61 -11.26
N VAL A 177 -19.55 -14.57 -10.37
CA VAL A 177 -20.04 -15.90 -10.76
C VAL A 177 -21.34 -15.79 -11.57
N LYS A 178 -22.26 -14.89 -11.16
CA LYS A 178 -23.51 -14.64 -11.87
C LYS A 178 -23.27 -14.16 -13.30
N LEU A 179 -22.39 -13.16 -13.47
CA LEU A 179 -22.03 -12.66 -14.81
C LEU A 179 -21.46 -13.77 -15.71
N LEU A 180 -20.64 -14.66 -15.16
CA LEU A 180 -20.10 -15.80 -15.92
C LEU A 180 -21.18 -16.79 -16.32
N GLU A 181 -22.13 -17.08 -15.45
CA GLU A 181 -23.26 -17.96 -15.79
C GLU A 181 -24.15 -17.30 -16.85
N ASP A 182 -24.39 -15.99 -16.77
CA ASP A 182 -25.15 -15.24 -17.80
C ASP A 182 -24.42 -15.27 -19.17
N ILE A 183 -23.10 -15.07 -19.19
CA ILE A 183 -22.31 -15.19 -20.42
C ILE A 183 -22.34 -16.64 -20.96
N LYS A 184 -22.28 -17.63 -20.09
CA LYS A 184 -22.39 -19.05 -20.47
C LYS A 184 -23.73 -19.33 -21.17
N MET A 185 -24.84 -18.83 -20.61
CA MET A 185 -26.17 -18.96 -21.22
C MET A 185 -26.27 -18.22 -22.56
N PHE A 186 -25.64 -17.04 -22.66
CA PHE A 186 -25.54 -16.30 -23.93
C PHE A 186 -24.74 -17.09 -24.98
N LEU A 187 -23.60 -17.70 -24.63
CA LEU A 187 -22.80 -18.48 -25.57
C LEU A 187 -23.54 -19.68 -26.14
N LEU A 188 -24.43 -20.33 -25.39
CA LEU A 188 -25.27 -21.43 -25.88
C LEU A 188 -26.25 -21.02 -26.98
N ARG A 189 -26.52 -19.70 -27.10
CA ARG A 189 -27.44 -19.13 -28.10
C ARG A 189 -26.75 -18.14 -29.03
N ALA A 190 -25.42 -18.05 -28.94
CA ALA A 190 -24.64 -17.06 -29.68
C ALA A 190 -24.69 -17.33 -31.19
N PRO A 191 -24.73 -16.27 -32.03
CA PRO A 191 -24.78 -16.42 -33.47
C PRO A 191 -23.48 -16.97 -34.04
N MET A 192 -23.58 -17.72 -35.16
CA MET A 192 -22.42 -18.07 -35.96
C MET A 192 -21.71 -16.80 -36.48
N GLY A 193 -20.39 -16.89 -36.71
CA GLY A 193 -19.65 -15.77 -37.28
C GLY A 193 -19.79 -15.67 -38.80
N GLY A 194 -19.48 -14.47 -39.32
CA GLY A 194 -19.54 -14.18 -40.75
C GLY A 194 -20.97 -14.19 -41.28
N ASN A 195 -21.14 -14.60 -42.54
CA ASN A 195 -22.44 -14.63 -43.22
C ASN A 195 -23.29 -15.88 -42.92
N LYS A 196 -22.87 -16.74 -41.99
CA LYS A 196 -23.56 -17.97 -41.63
C LYS A 196 -24.78 -17.66 -40.76
N LYS A 197 -25.94 -18.20 -41.16
CA LYS A 197 -27.19 -18.13 -40.37
C LYS A 197 -27.21 -19.24 -39.32
N GLY A 198 -27.73 -18.96 -38.11
CA GLY A 198 -27.88 -19.91 -37.02
C GLY A 198 -26.99 -19.62 -35.80
N THR A 199 -27.06 -20.54 -34.85
CA THR A 199 -26.28 -20.47 -33.57
C THR A 199 -25.08 -21.40 -33.62
N ILE A 200 -24.07 -21.10 -32.81
CA ILE A 200 -22.89 -21.99 -32.64
C ILE A 200 -23.31 -23.31 -31.99
N SER A 201 -22.57 -24.38 -32.27
CA SER A 201 -22.80 -25.68 -31.62
C SER A 201 -22.43 -25.65 -30.13
N GLN A 202 -23.00 -26.56 -29.33
CA GLN A 202 -22.67 -26.71 -27.92
C GLN A 202 -21.18 -26.95 -27.69
N ASN A 203 -20.50 -27.76 -28.52
CA ASN A 203 -19.07 -27.98 -28.45
C ASN A 203 -18.26 -26.68 -28.70
N THR A 204 -18.70 -25.86 -29.64
CA THR A 204 -18.08 -24.55 -29.90
C THR A 204 -18.28 -23.59 -28.72
N ALA A 205 -19.50 -23.56 -28.16
CA ALA A 205 -19.78 -22.77 -26.95
C ALA A 205 -18.92 -23.22 -25.77
N SER A 206 -18.75 -24.52 -25.57
CA SER A 206 -17.87 -25.09 -24.54
C SER A 206 -16.40 -24.64 -24.72
N THR A 207 -15.90 -24.71 -25.97
CA THR A 207 -14.54 -24.22 -26.28
C THR A 207 -14.40 -22.73 -25.99
N TYR A 208 -15.36 -21.90 -26.41
CA TYR A 208 -15.32 -20.45 -26.18
C TYR A 208 -15.44 -20.08 -24.71
N PHE A 209 -16.25 -20.81 -23.95
CA PHE A 209 -16.33 -20.63 -22.52
C PHE A 209 -15.02 -21.01 -21.79
N SER A 210 -14.35 -22.06 -22.26
CA SER A 210 -13.03 -22.46 -21.75
C SER A 210 -11.96 -21.38 -22.01
N ILE A 211 -12.00 -20.76 -23.18
CA ILE A 211 -11.14 -19.61 -23.53
C ILE A 211 -11.43 -18.42 -22.63
N LEU A 212 -12.71 -18.08 -22.38
CA LEU A 212 -13.09 -17.02 -21.45
C LEU A 212 -12.55 -17.28 -20.04
N LYS A 213 -12.68 -18.53 -19.53
CA LYS A 213 -12.14 -18.94 -18.24
C LYS A 213 -10.62 -18.79 -18.19
N ALA A 214 -9.91 -19.15 -19.26
CA ALA A 214 -8.46 -18.95 -19.34
C ALA A 214 -8.07 -17.46 -19.26
N GLY A 215 -8.81 -16.59 -19.94
CA GLY A 215 -8.61 -15.13 -19.86
C GLY A 215 -8.86 -14.57 -18.47
N LEU A 216 -9.88 -15.07 -17.76
CA LEU A 216 -10.18 -14.65 -16.37
C LEU A 216 -9.14 -15.18 -15.37
N LYS A 217 -8.67 -16.43 -15.56
CA LYS A 217 -7.57 -16.98 -14.75
C LYS A 217 -6.31 -16.13 -14.91
N GLN A 218 -6.03 -15.71 -16.16
CA GLN A 218 -4.91 -14.83 -16.42
C GLN A 218 -5.08 -13.45 -15.76
N ALA A 219 -6.29 -12.90 -15.77
CA ALA A 219 -6.60 -11.64 -15.08
C ALA A 219 -6.43 -11.74 -13.56
N PHE A 220 -6.68 -12.90 -12.97
CA PHE A 220 -6.36 -13.16 -11.57
C PHE A 220 -4.85 -13.20 -11.32
N ILE A 221 -4.09 -13.88 -12.18
CA ILE A 221 -2.61 -13.93 -12.09
C ILE A 221 -1.99 -12.54 -12.26
N ASP A 222 -2.56 -11.70 -13.13
CA ASP A 222 -2.13 -10.33 -13.40
C ASP A 222 -2.68 -9.30 -12.36
N GLU A 223 -3.31 -9.80 -11.28
CA GLU A 223 -3.83 -9.01 -10.14
C GLU A 223 -4.96 -8.01 -10.49
N TYR A 224 -5.69 -8.22 -11.59
CA TYR A 224 -6.92 -7.47 -11.90
C TYR A 224 -8.11 -7.98 -11.09
N LEU A 225 -8.11 -9.25 -10.72
CA LEU A 225 -9.12 -9.88 -9.87
C LEU A 225 -8.48 -10.33 -8.55
N THR A 226 -9.16 -10.10 -7.45
CA THR A 226 -8.73 -10.52 -6.11
C THR A 226 -9.03 -12.00 -5.82
N VAL A 227 -9.92 -12.60 -6.62
CA VAL A 227 -10.36 -14.00 -6.48
C VAL A 227 -10.39 -14.66 -7.85
N ASP A 228 -9.93 -15.91 -7.95
CA ASP A 228 -10.07 -16.71 -9.17
C ASP A 228 -11.54 -17.16 -9.35
N ILE A 229 -12.30 -16.34 -10.09
CA ILE A 229 -13.70 -16.62 -10.41
C ILE A 229 -13.83 -17.73 -11.45
N SER A 230 -12.80 -17.93 -12.29
CA SER A 230 -12.81 -18.98 -13.32
C SER A 230 -12.95 -20.37 -12.73
N ALA A 231 -12.40 -20.60 -11.54
CA ALA A 231 -12.50 -21.89 -10.84
C ALA A 231 -13.88 -22.17 -10.24
N LYS A 232 -14.69 -21.10 -9.99
CA LYS A 232 -15.99 -21.21 -9.31
C LYS A 232 -17.14 -21.60 -10.25
N VAL A 233 -16.95 -21.55 -11.57
CA VAL A 233 -18.00 -21.84 -12.56
C VAL A 233 -17.67 -23.11 -13.33
N LYS A 234 -18.62 -24.04 -13.37
CA LYS A 234 -18.49 -25.27 -14.17
C LYS A 234 -18.52 -24.97 -15.66
N GLY A 235 -17.80 -25.76 -16.45
CA GLY A 235 -17.80 -25.70 -17.92
C GLY A 235 -19.20 -25.94 -18.50
N ILE A 236 -19.32 -25.77 -19.83
CA ILE A 236 -20.49 -26.23 -20.59
C ILE A 236 -20.27 -27.73 -20.86
N THR A 237 -21.18 -28.56 -20.40
CA THR A 237 -21.23 -30.02 -20.62
C THR A 237 -22.22 -30.34 -21.68
#